data_29d521e82c7d7141ba9dc505035b6f26
#
_entry.id   29d521e82c7d7141ba9dc505035b6f26
#
_cell.length_a   1.000
_cell.length_b   1.000
_cell.length_c   1.000
_cell.angle_alpha   90.00
_cell.angle_beta   90.00
_cell.angle_gamma   90.00
#
_symmetry.space_group_name_H-M   'P 1'
#
loop_
_entity.id
_entity.type
_entity.pdbx_description
1 polymer ?
#
loop_
_entity_poly.entity_id
_entity_poly.type
_entity_poly.pdbx_seq_one_letter_code
_entity_poly.pdbx_strand_id
1 'polypeptide(L)'
;MEVPRDDYDISVMVRAVKEVQDLLVSKQFSTYSELDKEISKKLKTYESLGDGFERFRVHLTKDAANHHDLKKSLSNMNARCEARLKDFECSQKDQINDMLPFVGSTSRILVHGSGGLLAVAIACAIQQREGVHFYICEGRPVTGKYPKGTGAALLEKAAQTQEGLRLKEKLLQSCTIIPDAGVGAVMSKVDFVVTGAYCVTEHGGLVHSTGSLQIATVASAMNVPFYVLCETFKFARIFPLSTADLKQPEECEDVPLVEFVPPSMITLVFSEQGIMPPSAVTDEMFRFHTARFAPGRRK
;
A
#
# COMPACT_ATOMS: atom_id res chain seq x y z
N MET A 1 -6.72 -11.00 14.29
CA MET A 1 -5.70 -10.98 13.22
C MET A 1 -4.92 -9.68 13.35
N GLU A 2 -3.60 -9.75 13.39
CA GLU A 2 -2.77 -8.55 13.43
C GLU A 2 -2.83 -7.86 12.07
N VAL A 3 -3.11 -6.57 12.09
CA VAL A 3 -3.19 -5.73 10.88
C VAL A 3 -1.91 -4.91 10.80
N PRO A 4 -1.29 -4.79 9.62
CA PRO A 4 -0.19 -3.87 9.43
C PRO A 4 -0.60 -2.45 9.86
N ARG A 5 0.29 -1.77 10.59
CA ARG A 5 0.03 -0.41 11.06
C ARG A 5 0.08 0.59 9.89
N ASP A 6 -0.45 1.77 10.12
CA ASP A 6 -0.51 2.93 9.21
C ASP A 6 0.84 3.34 8.56
N ASP A 7 1.96 2.81 9.08
CA ASP A 7 3.32 3.03 8.59
C ASP A 7 3.74 2.11 7.45
N TYR A 8 2.84 1.24 6.99
CA TYR A 8 3.10 0.26 5.95
C TYR A 8 3.16 0.93 4.57
N ASP A 9 4.12 1.85 4.43
CA ASP A 9 4.42 2.50 3.16
C ASP A 9 5.63 1.80 2.49
N ILE A 10 5.72 1.90 1.18
CA ILE A 10 6.85 1.39 0.38
C ILE A 10 8.20 1.89 0.92
N SER A 11 8.24 3.09 1.51
CA SER A 11 9.43 3.66 2.15
C SER A 11 9.97 2.79 3.29
N VAL A 12 9.09 2.12 4.04
CA VAL A 12 9.48 1.21 5.13
C VAL A 12 10.05 -0.09 4.56
N MET A 13 9.44 -0.62 3.49
CA MET A 13 9.99 -1.77 2.76
C MET A 13 11.34 -1.45 2.14
N VAL A 14 11.49 -0.29 1.50
CA VAL A 14 12.76 0.19 0.95
C VAL A 14 13.83 0.29 2.04
N ARG A 15 13.48 0.82 3.21
CA ARG A 15 14.40 0.90 4.36
C ARG A 15 14.83 -0.49 4.83
N ALA A 16 13.88 -1.41 4.99
CA ALA A 16 14.17 -2.78 5.41
C ALA A 16 15.12 -3.49 4.44
N VAL A 17 14.88 -3.35 3.13
CA VAL A 17 15.77 -3.92 2.09
C VAL A 17 17.16 -3.29 2.13
N LYS A 18 17.26 -1.96 2.27
CA LYS A 18 18.55 -1.26 2.39
C LYS A 18 19.32 -1.67 3.64
N GLU A 19 18.66 -1.80 4.79
CA GLU A 19 19.31 -2.25 6.03
C GLU A 19 19.84 -3.69 5.91
N VAL A 20 19.14 -4.57 5.18
CA VAL A 20 19.68 -5.90 4.88
C VAL A 20 20.86 -5.81 3.93
N GLN A 21 20.77 -4.98 2.89
CA GLN A 21 21.87 -4.78 1.94
C GLN A 21 23.13 -4.25 2.64
N ASP A 22 22.99 -3.25 3.51
CA ASP A 22 24.07 -2.70 4.30
C ASP A 22 24.70 -3.76 5.21
N LEU A 23 23.89 -4.63 5.81
CA LEU A 23 24.37 -5.76 6.62
C LEU A 23 25.19 -6.74 5.77
N LEU A 24 24.73 -7.09 4.57
CA LEU A 24 25.42 -8.01 3.66
C LEU A 24 26.78 -7.46 3.18
N VAL A 25 26.90 -6.14 3.06
CA VAL A 25 28.14 -5.47 2.59
C VAL A 25 29.10 -5.18 3.73
N SER A 26 28.60 -4.76 4.89
CA SER A 26 29.44 -4.25 5.99
C SER A 26 30.00 -5.33 6.91
N LYS A 27 29.38 -6.52 6.97
CA LYS A 27 29.76 -7.59 7.90
C LYS A 27 30.32 -8.80 7.16
N GLN A 28 31.41 -9.36 7.70
CA GLN A 28 31.91 -10.66 7.27
C GLN A 28 31.22 -11.77 8.06
N PHE A 29 30.76 -12.78 7.36
CA PHE A 29 30.10 -13.96 7.96
C PHE A 29 30.96 -15.19 7.74
N SER A 30 31.04 -16.02 8.78
CA SER A 30 31.80 -17.28 8.73
C SER A 30 30.89 -18.46 8.32
N THR A 31 29.59 -18.37 8.61
CA THR A 31 28.63 -19.43 8.32
C THR A 31 27.28 -18.83 7.87
N TYR A 32 26.52 -19.64 7.11
CA TYR A 32 25.16 -19.28 6.72
C TYR A 32 24.23 -19.12 7.95
N SER A 33 24.41 -19.94 8.99
CA SER A 33 23.61 -19.84 10.22
C SER A 33 23.83 -18.51 10.96
N GLU A 34 25.03 -17.97 10.94
CA GLU A 34 25.32 -16.65 11.51
C GLU A 34 24.64 -15.55 10.70
N LEU A 35 24.74 -15.63 9.36
CA LEU A 35 24.07 -14.71 8.43
C LEU A 35 22.56 -14.70 8.64
N ASP A 36 21.91 -15.87 8.69
CA ASP A 36 20.45 -15.99 8.84
C ASP A 36 19.98 -15.43 10.19
N LYS A 37 20.73 -15.65 11.27
CA LYS A 37 20.46 -15.07 12.59
C LYS A 37 20.53 -13.53 12.57
N GLU A 38 21.53 -12.97 11.93
CA GLU A 38 21.69 -11.50 11.87
C GLU A 38 20.62 -10.86 10.99
N ILE A 39 20.31 -11.47 9.85
CA ILE A 39 19.17 -11.04 9.00
C ILE A 39 17.88 -11.10 9.81
N SER A 40 17.58 -12.23 10.43
CA SER A 40 16.36 -12.41 11.26
C SER A 40 16.29 -11.39 12.39
N LYS A 41 17.40 -11.12 13.08
CA LYS A 41 17.47 -10.10 14.14
C LYS A 41 17.19 -8.68 13.59
N LYS A 42 17.78 -8.31 12.46
CA LYS A 42 17.55 -7.02 11.80
C LYS A 42 16.10 -6.89 11.40
N LEU A 43 15.56 -7.94 10.80
CA LEU A 43 14.24 -7.98 10.24
C LEU A 43 13.12 -8.08 11.29
N LYS A 44 13.44 -8.48 12.54
CA LYS A 44 12.48 -8.54 13.64
C LYS A 44 11.79 -7.20 13.91
N THR A 45 12.48 -6.09 13.69
CA THR A 45 11.93 -4.73 13.79
C THR A 45 10.79 -4.48 12.77
N TYR A 46 10.74 -5.28 11.72
CA TYR A 46 9.81 -5.19 10.59
C TYR A 46 8.75 -6.31 10.56
N GLU A 47 8.68 -7.15 11.61
CA GLU A 47 7.68 -8.25 11.70
C GLU A 47 6.23 -7.73 11.59
N SER A 48 5.98 -6.49 12.03
CA SER A 48 4.68 -5.83 11.89
C SER A 48 4.28 -5.55 10.44
N LEU A 49 5.21 -5.72 9.49
CA LEU A 49 4.97 -5.56 8.05
C LEU A 49 4.27 -6.79 7.41
N GLY A 50 4.03 -7.85 8.17
CA GLY A 50 3.23 -9.00 7.75
C GLY A 50 3.80 -9.81 6.58
N ASP A 51 2.88 -10.40 5.79
CA ASP A 51 3.19 -11.40 4.75
C ASP A 51 4.10 -10.89 3.63
N GLY A 52 4.03 -9.61 3.28
CA GLY A 52 4.86 -9.04 2.22
C GLY A 52 6.34 -9.03 2.56
N PHE A 53 6.62 -8.79 3.84
CA PHE A 53 7.97 -8.80 4.35
C PHE A 53 8.52 -10.22 4.51
N GLU A 54 7.70 -11.15 5.02
CA GLU A 54 8.07 -12.55 5.10
C GLU A 54 8.35 -13.14 3.71
N ARG A 55 7.57 -12.77 2.70
CA ARG A 55 7.85 -13.12 1.30
C ARG A 55 9.19 -12.59 0.80
N PHE A 56 9.52 -11.36 1.14
CA PHE A 56 10.85 -10.79 0.82
C PHE A 56 11.95 -11.60 1.50
N ARG A 57 11.83 -11.89 2.79
CA ARG A 57 12.79 -12.69 3.56
C ARG A 57 13.00 -14.06 2.94
N VAL A 58 11.93 -14.77 2.64
CA VAL A 58 11.97 -16.10 1.98
C VAL A 58 12.61 -16.02 0.60
N HIS A 59 12.28 -14.98 -0.20
CA HIS A 59 12.90 -14.78 -1.51
C HIS A 59 14.40 -14.49 -1.40
N LEU A 60 14.79 -13.70 -0.43
CA LEU A 60 16.19 -13.34 -0.17
C LEU A 60 17.03 -14.59 0.15
N THR A 61 16.49 -15.49 0.98
CA THR A 61 17.23 -16.66 1.51
C THR A 61 17.02 -17.95 0.69
N LYS A 62 16.20 -17.93 -0.35
CA LYS A 62 15.68 -19.09 -1.09
C LYS A 62 16.75 -20.13 -1.50
N ASP A 63 17.92 -19.70 -1.91
CA ASP A 63 18.96 -20.58 -2.43
C ASP A 63 20.22 -20.59 -1.53
N ALA A 64 20.22 -19.81 -0.48
CA ALA A 64 21.41 -19.62 0.34
C ALA A 64 21.81 -20.90 1.10
N ALA A 65 20.81 -21.71 1.52
CA ALA A 65 21.03 -22.99 2.20
C ALA A 65 21.58 -24.07 1.27
N ASN A 66 21.40 -23.95 -0.05
CA ASN A 66 21.81 -24.95 -1.05
C ASN A 66 23.20 -24.68 -1.66
N HIS A 67 23.83 -23.55 -1.34
CA HIS A 67 25.15 -23.23 -1.83
C HIS A 67 26.22 -23.49 -0.78
N HIS A 68 27.19 -24.35 -1.10
CA HIS A 68 28.39 -24.56 -0.28
C HIS A 68 29.36 -23.36 -0.27
N ASP A 69 29.14 -22.36 -1.16
CA ASP A 69 29.93 -21.14 -1.26
C ASP A 69 29.18 -19.94 -0.69
N LEU A 70 29.56 -19.53 0.51
CA LEU A 70 28.97 -18.39 1.21
C LEU A 70 29.15 -17.07 0.45
N LYS A 71 30.28 -16.86 -0.24
CA LYS A 71 30.54 -15.63 -1.01
C LYS A 71 29.56 -15.51 -2.16
N LYS A 72 29.29 -16.60 -2.85
CA LYS A 72 28.33 -16.64 -3.94
C LYS A 72 26.90 -16.40 -3.41
N SER A 73 26.57 -16.96 -2.27
CA SER A 73 25.27 -16.72 -1.60
C SER A 73 25.09 -15.24 -1.24
N LEU A 74 26.09 -14.60 -0.64
CA LEU A 74 26.08 -13.16 -0.31
C LEU A 74 25.91 -12.28 -1.54
N SER A 75 26.65 -12.58 -2.63
CA SER A 75 26.53 -11.86 -3.90
C SER A 75 25.12 -11.98 -4.50
N ASN A 76 24.54 -13.18 -4.49
CA ASN A 76 23.18 -13.39 -4.99
C ASN A 76 22.13 -12.68 -4.14
N MET A 77 22.28 -12.67 -2.82
CA MET A 77 21.39 -11.96 -1.92
C MET A 77 21.45 -10.45 -2.13
N ASN A 78 22.66 -9.89 -2.29
CA ASN A 78 22.83 -8.47 -2.61
C ASN A 78 22.17 -8.10 -3.94
N ALA A 79 22.38 -8.89 -5.00
CA ALA A 79 21.72 -8.69 -6.29
C ALA A 79 20.18 -8.73 -6.20
N ARG A 80 19.62 -9.59 -5.33
CA ARG A 80 18.18 -9.64 -5.06
C ARG A 80 17.68 -8.40 -4.33
N CYS A 81 18.45 -7.85 -3.38
CA CYS A 81 18.12 -6.58 -2.74
C CYS A 81 18.09 -5.44 -3.77
N GLU A 82 19.12 -5.35 -4.64
CA GLU A 82 19.17 -4.33 -5.70
C GLU A 82 17.99 -4.44 -6.68
N ALA A 83 17.68 -5.66 -7.13
CA ALA A 83 16.53 -5.91 -8.00
C ALA A 83 15.22 -5.48 -7.32
N ARG A 84 15.04 -5.79 -6.03
CA ARG A 84 13.83 -5.42 -5.28
C ARG A 84 13.69 -3.92 -5.08
N LEU A 85 14.79 -3.21 -4.82
CA LEU A 85 14.77 -1.75 -4.72
C LEU A 85 14.37 -1.11 -6.04
N LYS A 86 14.89 -1.62 -7.15
CA LYS A 86 14.51 -1.16 -8.50
C LYS A 86 13.03 -1.46 -8.81
N ASP A 87 12.54 -2.64 -8.44
CA ASP A 87 11.12 -2.98 -8.60
C ASP A 87 10.24 -1.98 -7.84
N PHE A 88 10.60 -1.58 -6.63
CA PHE A 88 9.85 -0.60 -5.86
C PHE A 88 9.83 0.78 -6.50
N GLU A 89 10.92 1.21 -7.12
CA GLU A 89 10.98 2.49 -7.86
C GLU A 89 10.07 2.51 -9.09
N CYS A 90 9.95 1.37 -9.78
CA CYS A 90 9.10 1.23 -10.96
C CYS A 90 7.63 1.05 -10.59
N SER A 91 7.35 0.26 -9.54
CA SER A 91 5.99 -0.18 -9.21
C SER A 91 5.01 0.96 -8.94
N GLN A 92 5.44 2.02 -8.28
CA GLN A 92 4.58 3.19 -8.03
C GLN A 92 4.20 3.90 -9.32
N LYS A 93 5.14 4.03 -10.26
CA LYS A 93 4.89 4.67 -11.56
C LYS A 93 3.92 3.84 -12.39
N ASP A 94 4.09 2.54 -12.41
CA ASP A 94 3.22 1.64 -13.17
C ASP A 94 1.79 1.69 -12.65
N GLN A 95 1.58 1.63 -11.33
CA GLN A 95 0.24 1.74 -10.71
C GLN A 95 -0.44 3.09 -11.01
N ILE A 96 0.32 4.19 -10.95
CA ILE A 96 -0.20 5.51 -11.26
C ILE A 96 -0.57 5.61 -12.73
N ASN A 97 0.28 5.10 -13.63
CA ASN A 97 0.01 5.08 -15.07
C ASN A 97 -1.23 4.25 -15.41
N ASP A 98 -1.49 3.15 -14.68
CA ASP A 98 -2.68 2.33 -14.84
C ASP A 98 -3.94 3.04 -14.33
N MET A 99 -3.84 3.86 -13.27
CA MET A 99 -4.96 4.62 -12.73
C MET A 99 -5.31 5.86 -13.55
N LEU A 100 -4.32 6.57 -14.10
CA LEU A 100 -4.52 7.85 -14.80
C LEU A 100 -5.52 7.81 -15.97
N PRO A 101 -5.67 6.72 -16.76
CA PRO A 101 -6.70 6.63 -17.78
C PRO A 101 -8.15 6.71 -17.25
N PHE A 102 -8.36 6.37 -15.97
CA PHE A 102 -9.67 6.48 -15.31
C PHE A 102 -9.98 7.91 -14.87
N VAL A 103 -8.96 8.79 -14.83
CA VAL A 103 -9.10 10.19 -14.44
C VAL A 103 -9.38 11.04 -15.69
N GLY A 104 -10.61 11.46 -15.85
CA GLY A 104 -10.99 12.43 -16.86
C GLY A 104 -10.50 13.85 -16.53
N SER A 105 -10.55 14.76 -17.52
CA SER A 105 -10.09 16.15 -17.35
C SER A 105 -10.87 16.95 -16.29
N THR A 106 -12.11 16.58 -16.01
CA THR A 106 -13.01 17.25 -15.04
C THR A 106 -13.48 16.31 -13.96
N SER A 107 -12.81 15.16 -13.76
CA SER A 107 -13.21 14.16 -12.76
C SER A 107 -13.23 14.72 -11.36
N ARG A 108 -14.23 14.31 -10.60
CA ARG A 108 -14.39 14.58 -9.18
C ARG A 108 -14.19 13.29 -8.41
N ILE A 109 -13.17 13.24 -7.59
CA ILE A 109 -12.69 12.01 -6.97
C ILE A 109 -12.75 12.17 -5.45
N LEU A 110 -13.38 11.20 -4.76
CA LEU A 110 -13.35 11.14 -3.31
C LEU A 110 -12.15 10.30 -2.87
N VAL A 111 -11.43 10.80 -1.88
CA VAL A 111 -10.19 10.18 -1.39
C VAL A 111 -10.23 10.03 0.11
N HIS A 112 -9.75 8.88 0.62
CA HIS A 112 -9.62 8.62 2.05
C HIS A 112 -8.28 7.97 2.38
N GLY A 113 -7.70 8.35 3.54
CA GLY A 113 -6.43 7.83 4.04
C GLY A 113 -5.25 8.76 3.82
N SER A 114 -4.03 8.29 4.16
CA SER A 114 -2.80 9.11 4.15
C SER A 114 -1.62 8.43 3.44
N GLY A 115 -1.89 7.44 2.58
CA GLY A 115 -0.88 6.63 1.89
C GLY A 115 0.03 7.46 0.96
N GLY A 116 1.34 7.15 0.93
CA GLY A 116 2.31 7.83 0.07
C GLY A 116 2.01 7.65 -1.42
N LEU A 117 1.64 6.44 -1.84
CA LEU A 117 1.24 6.16 -3.22
C LEU A 117 0.04 7.01 -3.66
N LEU A 118 -0.97 7.14 -2.77
CA LEU A 118 -2.14 7.96 -3.00
C LEU A 118 -1.78 9.46 -3.15
N ALA A 119 -0.84 9.94 -2.34
CA ALA A 119 -0.33 11.31 -2.43
C ALA A 119 0.33 11.60 -3.78
N VAL A 120 1.17 10.67 -4.27
CA VAL A 120 1.80 10.79 -5.60
C VAL A 120 0.74 10.71 -6.70
N ALA A 121 -0.24 9.82 -6.60
CA ALA A 121 -1.32 9.68 -7.57
C ALA A 121 -2.15 10.98 -7.71
N ILE A 122 -2.48 11.66 -6.60
CA ILE A 122 -3.15 12.96 -6.60
C ILE A 122 -2.29 14.01 -7.32
N ALA A 123 -1.02 14.13 -6.98
CA ALA A 123 -0.13 15.11 -7.60
C ALA A 123 0.04 14.88 -9.10
N CYS A 124 0.22 13.63 -9.54
CA CYS A 124 0.31 13.26 -10.96
C CYS A 124 -1.00 13.53 -11.70
N ALA A 125 -2.15 13.24 -11.11
CA ALA A 125 -3.45 13.51 -11.73
C ALA A 125 -3.67 15.03 -11.94
N ILE A 126 -3.35 15.85 -10.92
CA ILE A 126 -3.43 17.32 -11.03
C ILE A 126 -2.46 17.88 -12.05
N GLN A 127 -1.28 17.27 -12.20
CA GLN A 127 -0.31 17.66 -13.22
C GLN A 127 -0.84 17.42 -14.64
N GLN A 128 -1.51 16.29 -14.86
CA GLN A 128 -1.91 15.83 -16.18
C GLN A 128 -3.34 16.26 -16.59
N ARG A 129 -4.17 16.68 -15.63
CA ARG A 129 -5.58 17.05 -15.85
C ARG A 129 -5.84 18.44 -15.31
N GLU A 130 -6.44 19.31 -16.12
CA GLU A 130 -6.63 20.71 -15.75
C GLU A 130 -7.77 20.94 -14.77
N GLY A 131 -8.87 20.22 -14.88
CA GLY A 131 -10.10 20.45 -14.12
C GLY A 131 -10.41 19.36 -13.10
N VAL A 132 -9.47 18.44 -12.82
CA VAL A 132 -9.67 17.40 -11.81
C VAL A 132 -9.83 18.02 -10.42
N HIS A 133 -10.75 17.46 -9.63
CA HIS A 133 -10.99 17.92 -8.26
C HIS A 133 -11.08 16.76 -7.28
N PHE A 134 -10.39 16.87 -6.15
CA PHE A 134 -10.34 15.86 -5.11
C PHE A 134 -11.09 16.33 -3.86
N TYR A 135 -12.08 15.54 -3.43
CA TYR A 135 -12.66 15.65 -2.10
C TYR A 135 -11.88 14.70 -1.19
N ILE A 136 -11.19 15.24 -0.21
CA ILE A 136 -10.34 14.49 0.72
C ILE A 136 -11.08 14.40 2.05
N CYS A 137 -11.38 13.19 2.51
CA CYS A 137 -11.98 12.98 3.83
C CYS A 137 -11.03 13.43 4.92
N GLU A 138 -11.53 14.12 5.95
CA GLU A 138 -10.73 14.60 7.08
C GLU A 138 -10.01 13.46 7.79
N GLY A 139 -10.65 12.28 7.89
CA GLY A 139 -10.07 11.07 8.49
C GLY A 139 -10.03 11.14 10.02
N ARG A 140 -11.21 11.00 10.65
CA ARG A 140 -11.39 10.89 12.09
C ARG A 140 -11.60 9.42 12.49
N PRO A 141 -11.28 9.02 13.72
CA PRO A 141 -10.69 9.82 14.81
C PRO A 141 -9.23 10.19 14.53
N VAL A 142 -8.77 11.31 15.08
CA VAL A 142 -7.37 11.72 15.03
C VAL A 142 -6.52 10.82 15.92
N THR A 143 -5.31 10.53 15.47
CA THR A 143 -4.30 9.83 16.27
C THR A 143 -3.15 10.76 16.62
N GLY A 144 -2.30 10.37 17.56
CA GLY A 144 -1.10 11.13 17.89
C GLY A 144 -0.19 11.36 16.68
N LYS A 145 -0.20 10.44 15.72
CA LYS A 145 0.55 10.54 14.47
C LYS A 145 -0.08 11.53 13.48
N TYR A 146 -1.41 11.64 13.45
CA TYR A 146 -2.15 12.55 12.57
C TYR A 146 -3.09 13.47 13.35
N PRO A 147 -2.54 14.43 14.11
CA PRO A 147 -3.34 15.28 15.01
C PRO A 147 -4.34 16.19 14.28
N LYS A 148 -4.16 16.39 12.97
CA LYS A 148 -5.08 17.14 12.11
C LYS A 148 -5.96 16.26 11.22
N GLY A 149 -5.92 14.93 11.42
CA GLY A 149 -6.57 13.95 10.56
C GLY A 149 -5.69 13.46 9.41
N THR A 150 -6.07 12.31 8.84
CA THR A 150 -5.30 11.67 7.75
C THR A 150 -5.40 12.46 6.44
N GLY A 151 -6.51 13.16 6.20
CA GLY A 151 -6.69 13.98 4.99
C GLY A 151 -5.75 15.17 4.91
N ALA A 152 -5.52 15.86 6.04
CA ALA A 152 -4.53 16.93 6.09
C ALA A 152 -3.11 16.40 5.83
N ALA A 153 -2.78 15.25 6.45
CA ALA A 153 -1.49 14.59 6.23
C ALA A 153 -1.30 14.13 4.78
N LEU A 154 -2.35 13.64 4.13
CA LEU A 154 -2.32 13.28 2.71
C LEU A 154 -2.00 14.48 1.82
N LEU A 155 -2.66 15.61 2.06
CA LEU A 155 -2.43 16.83 1.30
C LEU A 155 -1.01 17.38 1.51
N GLU A 156 -0.50 17.34 2.74
CA GLU A 156 0.88 17.71 3.04
C GLU A 156 1.88 16.78 2.32
N LYS A 157 1.66 15.48 2.33
CA LYS A 157 2.48 14.50 1.57
C LYS A 157 2.41 14.76 0.06
N ALA A 158 1.23 15.01 -0.49
CA ALA A 158 1.07 15.32 -1.92
C ALA A 158 1.86 16.57 -2.33
N ALA A 159 1.85 17.61 -1.47
CA ALA A 159 2.61 18.84 -1.69
C ALA A 159 4.14 18.65 -1.61
N GLN A 160 4.61 17.58 -0.95
CA GLN A 160 6.03 17.23 -0.83
C GLN A 160 6.54 16.30 -1.94
N THR A 161 5.66 15.77 -2.78
CA THR A 161 6.07 14.97 -3.96
C THR A 161 6.81 15.84 -4.97
N GLN A 162 7.57 15.22 -5.87
CA GLN A 162 8.30 15.94 -6.92
C GLN A 162 7.38 16.78 -7.80
N GLU A 163 6.21 16.25 -8.13
CA GLU A 163 5.15 16.92 -8.88
C GLU A 163 4.49 18.01 -8.04
N GLY A 164 4.14 17.70 -6.78
CA GLY A 164 3.45 18.61 -5.86
C GLY A 164 4.24 19.86 -5.51
N LEU A 165 5.57 19.76 -5.40
CA LEU A 165 6.45 20.93 -5.17
C LEU A 165 6.34 21.97 -6.28
N ARG A 166 6.09 21.53 -7.52
CA ARG A 166 5.93 22.41 -8.70
C ARG A 166 4.50 22.96 -8.86
N LEU A 167 3.52 22.31 -8.22
CA LEU A 167 2.09 22.55 -8.43
C LEU A 167 1.35 22.97 -7.15
N LYS A 168 2.05 23.52 -6.16
CA LYS A 168 1.50 23.77 -4.83
C LYS A 168 0.20 24.57 -4.83
N GLU A 169 0.13 25.64 -5.61
CA GLU A 169 -1.08 26.46 -5.73
C GLU A 169 -2.23 25.68 -6.40
N LYS A 170 -1.94 25.02 -7.51
CA LYS A 170 -2.92 24.21 -8.24
C LYS A 170 -3.45 23.06 -7.38
N LEU A 171 -2.58 22.44 -6.56
CA LEU A 171 -2.94 21.38 -5.65
C LEU A 171 -3.93 21.87 -4.58
N LEU A 172 -3.70 23.06 -4.00
CA LEU A 172 -4.63 23.66 -3.04
C LEU A 172 -5.97 24.03 -3.67
N GLN A 173 -5.99 24.46 -4.93
CA GLN A 173 -7.24 24.80 -5.65
C GLN A 173 -8.01 23.55 -6.10
N SER A 174 -7.30 22.44 -6.37
CA SER A 174 -7.88 21.18 -6.85
C SER A 174 -8.28 20.22 -5.73
N CYS A 175 -8.04 20.55 -4.46
CA CYS A 175 -8.35 19.69 -3.32
C CYS A 175 -9.24 20.41 -2.31
N THR A 176 -10.26 19.73 -1.83
CA THR A 176 -11.13 20.20 -0.73
C THR A 176 -11.16 19.15 0.36
N ILE A 177 -10.73 19.50 1.58
CA ILE A 177 -10.91 18.64 2.74
C ILE A 177 -12.37 18.74 3.18
N ILE A 178 -13.04 17.59 3.32
CA ILE A 178 -14.42 17.49 3.77
C ILE A 178 -14.48 16.73 5.10
N PRO A 179 -15.42 17.07 5.99
CA PRO A 179 -15.69 16.26 7.18
C PRO A 179 -16.18 14.88 6.75
N ASP A 180 -15.82 13.83 7.49
CA ASP A 180 -16.20 12.45 7.17
C ASP A 180 -17.73 12.25 7.12
N ALA A 181 -18.48 12.99 7.92
CA ALA A 181 -19.94 13.02 7.87
C ALA A 181 -20.51 13.64 6.57
N GLY A 182 -19.69 14.39 5.81
CA GLY A 182 -20.07 15.04 4.56
C GLY A 182 -20.01 14.13 3.34
N VAL A 183 -19.51 12.89 3.48
CA VAL A 183 -19.35 11.93 2.37
C VAL A 183 -20.62 11.72 1.57
N GLY A 184 -21.76 11.50 2.24
CA GLY A 184 -23.05 11.32 1.58
C GLY A 184 -23.50 12.52 0.76
N ALA A 185 -23.19 13.74 1.22
CA ALA A 185 -23.58 14.97 0.52
C ALA A 185 -22.78 15.22 -0.76
N VAL A 186 -21.50 14.78 -0.80
CA VAL A 186 -20.64 14.98 -1.98
C VAL A 186 -20.70 13.80 -2.95
N MET A 187 -21.08 12.60 -2.50
CA MET A 187 -21.03 11.37 -3.29
C MET A 187 -21.79 11.47 -4.63
N SER A 188 -22.90 12.21 -4.66
CA SER A 188 -23.66 12.45 -5.90
C SER A 188 -22.90 13.24 -6.98
N LYS A 189 -21.78 13.86 -6.62
CA LYS A 189 -20.92 14.65 -7.53
C LYS A 189 -19.60 13.93 -7.86
N VAL A 190 -19.38 12.74 -7.25
CA VAL A 190 -18.15 11.98 -7.34
C VAL A 190 -18.24 10.96 -8.47
N ASP A 191 -17.26 10.93 -9.35
CA ASP A 191 -17.18 9.94 -10.43
C ASP A 191 -16.70 8.59 -9.91
N PHE A 192 -15.76 8.59 -8.95
CA PHE A 192 -15.29 7.38 -8.26
C PHE A 192 -14.58 7.74 -6.95
N VAL A 193 -14.49 6.74 -6.09
CA VAL A 193 -13.69 6.78 -4.86
C VAL A 193 -12.35 6.11 -5.12
N VAL A 194 -11.27 6.66 -4.57
CA VAL A 194 -9.97 5.98 -4.51
C VAL A 194 -9.39 6.05 -3.10
N THR A 195 -8.89 4.91 -2.62
CA THR A 195 -8.22 4.82 -1.33
C THR A 195 -6.93 3.99 -1.43
N GLY A 196 -6.02 4.20 -0.50
CA GLY A 196 -4.91 3.27 -0.27
C GLY A 196 -5.37 1.99 0.44
N ALA A 197 -4.42 1.21 0.91
CA ALA A 197 -4.67 0.03 1.73
C ALA A 197 -3.62 -0.11 2.82
N TYR A 198 -4.03 -0.58 4.01
CA TYR A 198 -3.11 -1.18 4.97
C TYR A 198 -2.80 -2.61 4.54
N CYS A 199 -3.82 -3.37 4.19
CA CYS A 199 -3.64 -4.60 3.42
C CYS A 199 -4.89 -4.91 2.59
N VAL A 200 -4.69 -5.74 1.55
CA VAL A 200 -5.76 -6.40 0.80
C VAL A 200 -5.76 -7.87 1.20
N THR A 201 -6.90 -8.37 1.63
CA THR A 201 -7.07 -9.73 2.14
C THR A 201 -7.05 -10.77 1.00
N GLU A 202 -6.82 -12.04 1.32
CA GLU A 202 -6.71 -13.10 0.30
C GLU A 202 -7.95 -13.20 -0.60
N HIS A 203 -9.14 -12.90 -0.08
CA HIS A 203 -10.37 -12.88 -0.87
C HIS A 203 -10.72 -11.50 -1.47
N GLY A 204 -9.77 -10.58 -1.47
CA GLY A 204 -9.88 -9.28 -2.13
C GLY A 204 -10.58 -8.18 -1.34
N GLY A 205 -10.86 -8.39 -0.05
CA GLY A 205 -11.35 -7.33 0.83
C GLY A 205 -10.25 -6.35 1.21
N LEU A 206 -10.63 -5.14 1.61
CA LEU A 206 -9.71 -4.08 2.02
C LEU A 206 -9.69 -3.96 3.55
N VAL A 207 -8.51 -3.84 4.13
CA VAL A 207 -8.31 -3.38 5.50
C VAL A 207 -7.67 -2.00 5.45
N HIS A 208 -8.34 -1.02 6.07
CA HIS A 208 -7.89 0.37 6.05
C HIS A 208 -8.38 1.14 7.28
N SER A 209 -8.05 2.42 7.38
CA SER A 209 -8.49 3.28 8.48
C SER A 209 -10.01 3.43 8.56
N THR A 210 -10.48 3.74 9.76
CA THR A 210 -11.89 4.06 10.06
C THR A 210 -12.43 5.08 9.08
N GLY A 211 -13.68 4.89 8.65
CA GLY A 211 -14.36 5.65 7.61
C GLY A 211 -14.39 4.96 6.25
N SER A 212 -13.48 4.01 6.00
CA SER A 212 -13.40 3.29 4.72
C SER A 212 -14.66 2.47 4.45
N LEU A 213 -15.19 1.76 5.46
CA LEU A 213 -16.43 0.98 5.34
C LEU A 213 -17.63 1.89 5.10
N GLN A 214 -17.73 3.01 5.80
CA GLN A 214 -18.78 4.01 5.59
C GLN A 214 -18.73 4.53 4.15
N ILE A 215 -17.56 4.93 3.66
CA ILE A 215 -17.39 5.46 2.31
C ILE A 215 -17.78 4.41 1.27
N ALA A 216 -17.29 3.16 1.42
CA ALA A 216 -17.61 2.06 0.51
C ALA A 216 -19.12 1.73 0.51
N THR A 217 -19.78 1.79 1.68
CA THR A 217 -21.22 1.59 1.81
C THR A 217 -22.01 2.67 1.07
N VAL A 218 -21.65 3.94 1.24
CA VAL A 218 -22.30 5.06 0.54
C VAL A 218 -22.03 4.99 -0.97
N ALA A 219 -20.80 4.70 -1.39
CA ALA A 219 -20.45 4.53 -2.78
C ALA A 219 -21.25 3.40 -3.43
N SER A 220 -21.34 2.25 -2.79
CA SER A 220 -22.12 1.10 -3.24
C SER A 220 -23.61 1.44 -3.37
N ALA A 221 -24.20 2.12 -2.38
CA ALA A 221 -25.60 2.53 -2.40
C ALA A 221 -25.92 3.54 -3.52
N MET A 222 -24.94 4.34 -3.94
CA MET A 222 -25.08 5.33 -4.98
C MET A 222 -24.49 4.89 -6.34
N ASN A 223 -24.06 3.64 -6.48
CA ASN A 223 -23.43 3.05 -7.67
C ASN A 223 -22.18 3.84 -8.13
N VAL A 224 -21.41 4.38 -7.19
CA VAL A 224 -20.13 5.04 -7.44
C VAL A 224 -19.02 4.00 -7.33
N PRO A 225 -18.13 3.85 -8.33
CA PRO A 225 -17.03 2.90 -8.27
C PRO A 225 -16.09 3.19 -7.10
N PHE A 226 -15.65 2.12 -6.41
CA PHE A 226 -14.70 2.18 -5.31
C PHE A 226 -13.41 1.46 -5.71
N TYR A 227 -12.32 2.21 -5.84
CA TYR A 227 -11.02 1.73 -6.28
C TYR A 227 -10.03 1.70 -5.12
N VAL A 228 -9.19 0.66 -5.11
CA VAL A 228 -8.12 0.47 -4.12
C VAL A 228 -6.77 0.54 -4.81
N LEU A 229 -5.90 1.42 -4.35
CA LEU A 229 -4.53 1.58 -4.80
C LEU A 229 -3.61 0.87 -3.80
N CYS A 230 -3.02 -0.27 -4.18
CA CYS A 230 -2.33 -1.13 -3.24
C CYS A 230 -1.18 -1.89 -3.90
N GLU A 231 0.01 -1.78 -3.34
CA GLU A 231 1.15 -2.59 -3.76
C GLU A 231 0.95 -4.05 -3.30
N THR A 232 1.40 -5.01 -4.13
CA THR A 232 1.20 -6.45 -3.85
C THR A 232 1.88 -6.94 -2.58
N PHE A 233 2.88 -6.23 -2.08
CA PHE A 233 3.48 -6.59 -0.79
C PHE A 233 2.53 -6.41 0.41
N LYS A 234 1.45 -5.62 0.23
CA LYS A 234 0.36 -5.45 1.21
C LYS A 234 -0.74 -6.52 1.09
N PHE A 235 -0.65 -7.43 0.14
CA PHE A 235 -1.59 -8.54 0.08
C PHE A 235 -1.31 -9.51 1.22
N ALA A 236 -2.30 -9.79 2.06
CA ALA A 236 -2.16 -10.55 3.30
C ALA A 236 -3.07 -11.80 3.31
N ARG A 237 -2.54 -12.91 3.84
CA ARG A 237 -3.27 -14.17 4.03
C ARG A 237 -4.15 -14.16 5.27
N ILE A 238 -5.07 -13.22 5.29
CA ILE A 238 -6.07 -13.09 6.36
C ILE A 238 -7.47 -13.17 5.77
N PHE A 239 -8.42 -13.66 6.55
CA PHE A 239 -9.82 -13.88 6.14
C PHE A 239 -10.79 -13.27 7.15
N PRO A 240 -10.76 -11.94 7.37
CA PRO A 240 -11.77 -11.31 8.21
C PRO A 240 -13.15 -11.38 7.52
N LEU A 241 -14.18 -11.65 8.29
CA LEU A 241 -15.58 -11.57 7.86
C LEU A 241 -16.17 -10.19 8.19
N SER A 242 -15.60 -9.53 9.18
CA SER A 242 -16.03 -8.22 9.66
C SER A 242 -14.88 -7.46 10.31
N THR A 243 -15.11 -6.19 10.64
CA THR A 243 -14.19 -5.37 11.43
C THR A 243 -13.86 -5.98 12.81
N ALA A 244 -14.82 -6.72 13.42
CA ALA A 244 -14.63 -7.34 14.72
C ALA A 244 -13.54 -8.44 14.73
N ASP A 245 -13.20 -9.01 13.57
CA ASP A 245 -12.15 -10.03 13.44
C ASP A 245 -10.73 -9.43 13.42
N LEU A 246 -10.64 -8.10 13.31
CA LEU A 246 -9.37 -7.37 13.26
C LEU A 246 -8.92 -6.98 14.66
N LYS A 247 -7.64 -7.20 14.95
CA LYS A 247 -7.02 -6.71 16.18
C LYS A 247 -6.85 -5.20 16.08
N GLN A 248 -7.54 -4.49 16.93
CA GLN A 248 -7.42 -3.04 17.03
C GLN A 248 -6.14 -2.64 17.77
N PRO A 249 -5.55 -1.45 17.47
CA PRO A 249 -4.49 -0.86 18.31
C PRO A 249 -4.98 -0.63 19.75
N GLU A 250 -4.06 -0.70 20.72
CA GLU A 250 -4.39 -0.56 22.16
C GLU A 250 -4.99 0.78 22.55
N GLU A 251 -4.82 1.81 21.70
CA GLU A 251 -5.34 3.17 21.92
C GLU A 251 -6.85 3.31 21.60
N CYS A 252 -7.50 2.22 21.23
CA CYS A 252 -8.90 2.24 20.77
C CYS A 252 -9.82 1.66 21.85
N GLU A 253 -10.59 2.51 22.52
CA GLU A 253 -11.54 2.06 23.55
C GLU A 253 -12.95 1.78 22.96
N ASP A 254 -13.50 2.64 22.11
CA ASP A 254 -14.89 2.55 21.65
C ASP A 254 -15.08 2.51 20.12
N VAL A 255 -14.14 3.12 19.36
CA VAL A 255 -14.25 3.19 17.89
C VAL A 255 -13.05 2.50 17.25
N PRO A 256 -13.27 1.50 16.38
CA PRO A 256 -12.15 0.83 15.72
C PRO A 256 -11.34 1.83 14.90
N LEU A 257 -10.01 1.77 14.98
CA LEU A 257 -9.12 2.58 14.15
C LEU A 257 -8.88 1.96 12.77
N VAL A 258 -9.20 0.66 12.65
CA VAL A 258 -9.03 -0.12 11.43
C VAL A 258 -10.33 -0.84 11.12
N GLU A 259 -10.77 -0.76 9.86
CA GLU A 259 -12.01 -1.35 9.36
C GLU A 259 -11.74 -2.35 8.24
N PHE A 260 -12.68 -3.29 8.11
CA PHE A 260 -12.74 -4.22 6.99
C PHE A 260 -13.84 -3.80 6.00
N VAL A 261 -13.45 -3.62 4.74
CA VAL A 261 -14.37 -3.39 3.62
C VAL A 261 -14.50 -4.70 2.83
N PRO A 262 -15.70 -5.27 2.72
CA PRO A 262 -15.92 -6.51 1.97
C PRO A 262 -15.58 -6.36 0.48
N PRO A 263 -15.09 -7.43 -0.17
CA PRO A 263 -14.74 -7.40 -1.61
C PRO A 263 -15.92 -7.03 -2.51
N SER A 264 -17.16 -7.29 -2.09
CA SER A 264 -18.37 -6.93 -2.84
C SER A 264 -18.59 -5.41 -2.98
N MET A 265 -17.94 -4.59 -2.14
CA MET A 265 -18.02 -3.13 -2.20
C MET A 265 -16.84 -2.51 -2.96
N ILE A 266 -15.88 -3.31 -3.43
CA ILE A 266 -14.69 -2.88 -4.14
C ILE A 266 -14.87 -3.17 -5.63
N THR A 267 -14.64 -2.17 -6.47
CA THR A 267 -14.78 -2.34 -7.93
C THR A 267 -13.50 -2.89 -8.54
N LEU A 268 -12.36 -2.27 -8.27
CA LEU A 268 -11.04 -2.65 -8.80
C LEU A 268 -9.93 -2.41 -7.77
N VAL A 269 -8.90 -3.23 -7.87
CA VAL A 269 -7.62 -3.07 -7.18
C VAL A 269 -6.55 -2.74 -8.22
N PHE A 270 -5.83 -1.65 -8.03
CA PHE A 270 -4.69 -1.24 -8.84
C PHE A 270 -3.40 -1.63 -8.12
N SER A 271 -2.60 -2.46 -8.76
CA SER A 271 -1.31 -2.91 -8.23
C SER A 271 -0.22 -2.82 -9.31
N GLU A 272 1.03 -3.05 -8.94
CA GLU A 272 2.13 -3.14 -9.91
C GLU A 272 2.04 -4.37 -10.83
N GLN A 273 1.10 -5.27 -10.57
CA GLN A 273 0.79 -6.40 -11.45
C GLN A 273 -0.35 -6.08 -12.43
N GLY A 274 -0.86 -4.85 -12.37
CA GLY A 274 -1.97 -4.36 -13.21
C GLY A 274 -3.26 -4.17 -12.43
N ILE A 275 -4.32 -3.94 -13.18
CA ILE A 275 -5.68 -3.68 -12.70
C ILE A 275 -6.42 -5.01 -12.58
N MET A 276 -7.01 -5.27 -11.43
CA MET A 276 -7.72 -6.52 -11.19
C MET A 276 -9.01 -6.33 -10.39
N PRO A 277 -10.03 -7.19 -10.61
CA PRO A 277 -11.16 -7.26 -9.70
C PRO A 277 -10.72 -7.89 -8.36
N PRO A 278 -11.43 -7.64 -7.25
CA PRO A 278 -11.11 -8.24 -5.95
C PRO A 278 -10.95 -9.76 -5.98
N SER A 279 -11.76 -10.46 -6.77
CA SER A 279 -11.71 -11.91 -6.92
C SER A 279 -10.40 -12.46 -7.51
N ALA A 280 -9.66 -11.65 -8.26
CA ALA A 280 -8.37 -12.05 -8.85
C ALA A 280 -7.18 -11.92 -7.89
N VAL A 281 -7.37 -11.26 -6.74
CA VAL A 281 -6.31 -11.11 -5.73
C VAL A 281 -5.81 -12.47 -5.24
N THR A 282 -6.72 -13.42 -5.02
CA THR A 282 -6.38 -14.80 -4.64
C THR A 282 -5.43 -15.45 -5.66
N ASP A 283 -5.75 -15.36 -6.96
CA ASP A 283 -4.91 -15.93 -8.01
C ASP A 283 -3.52 -15.28 -8.05
N GLU A 284 -3.46 -13.96 -7.86
CA GLU A 284 -2.19 -13.25 -7.82
C GLU A 284 -1.35 -13.67 -6.61
N MET A 285 -1.97 -13.83 -5.44
CA MET A 285 -1.28 -14.34 -4.26
C MET A 285 -0.77 -15.78 -4.48
N PHE A 286 -1.52 -16.65 -5.15
CA PHE A 286 -1.05 -17.97 -5.53
C PHE A 286 0.12 -17.92 -6.50
N ARG A 287 0.13 -17.01 -7.48
CA ARG A 287 1.27 -16.82 -8.39
C ARG A 287 2.55 -16.48 -7.64
N PHE A 288 2.50 -15.61 -6.64
CA PHE A 288 3.66 -15.31 -5.80
C PHE A 288 4.14 -16.51 -4.99
N HIS A 289 3.25 -17.39 -4.58
CA HIS A 289 3.63 -18.60 -3.85
C HIS A 289 4.12 -19.72 -4.77
N THR A 290 3.54 -19.88 -5.96
CA THR A 290 3.93 -20.91 -6.94
C THR A 290 5.12 -20.51 -7.79
N ALA A 291 5.43 -19.22 -7.96
CA ALA A 291 6.70 -18.76 -8.52
C ALA A 291 7.93 -19.25 -7.72
N ARG A 292 7.71 -19.85 -6.55
CA ARG A 292 8.71 -20.68 -5.87
C ARG A 292 9.20 -21.86 -6.73
N PHE A 293 8.44 -22.28 -7.76
CA PHE A 293 8.68 -23.50 -8.54
C PHE A 293 8.84 -23.27 -10.04
N ALA A 294 8.65 -22.09 -10.58
CA ALA A 294 8.80 -21.82 -12.00
C ALA A 294 10.16 -21.18 -12.34
N PRO A 295 10.95 -21.71 -13.29
CA PRO A 295 12.11 -21.02 -13.85
C PRO A 295 11.62 -19.78 -14.59
N GLY A 296 12.34 -18.65 -14.39
CA GLY A 296 11.98 -17.31 -14.80
C GLY A 296 11.32 -17.21 -16.17
N ARG A 297 10.16 -16.58 -16.25
CA ARG A 297 9.62 -16.08 -17.51
C ARG A 297 10.46 -14.85 -17.91
N ARG A 298 11.17 -15.01 -19.02
CA ARG A 298 11.69 -13.87 -19.78
C ARG A 298 10.50 -13.11 -20.36
N LYS A 299 10.50 -11.79 -20.14
CA LYS A 299 9.71 -10.88 -20.98
C LYS A 299 10.35 -10.79 -22.35
#